data_ea545607a413f7657e80d44ef2040241
#
_entry.id   ea545607a413f7657e80d44ef2040241
#
_cell.length_a   1.000
_cell.length_b   1.000
_cell.length_c   1.000
_cell.angle_alpha   90.00
_cell.angle_beta   90.00
_cell.angle_gamma   90.00
#
_symmetry.space_group_name_H-M   'P 1'
#
loop_
_entity.id
_entity.type
_entity.pdbx_description
1 polymer ?
#
loop_
_entity_poly.entity_id
_entity_poly.type
_entity_poly.pdbx_seq_one_letter_code
_entity_poly.pdbx_strand_id
1 'polypeptide(L)'
;FKKQADDAYKMGTEMVAFCNSQGGLLIIGVDDKTGAIIGLTFEEIQQTNALLVNAASENVKPAIVISTETVDIDGQNVIVATIPQGKDKPYKDNKGIIWVKNGSDKRKVFSNTELRVMMQNCGNLAADKDSVEGTSYKDISISILRNFLYERYTAECVAAGITNTLLQTTEIDTIVNAIDVNFTIGQLLQNISLMDEKGQLTLSGLLLLGNSIQRYRPVFTVKCVSFVGNSMATSEFR
;
A
#
# COMPACT_ATOMS: atom_id res chain seq x y z
N PHE A 1 -22.68 9.69 16.13
CA PHE A 1 -24.16 9.67 16.12
C PHE A 1 -24.72 10.76 15.21
N LYS A 2 -25.92 10.56 14.67
CA LYS A 2 -26.68 11.56 13.90
C LYS A 2 -28.17 11.38 14.18
N LYS A 3 -28.89 12.50 14.29
CA LYS A 3 -30.38 12.44 14.44
C LYS A 3 -31.04 11.88 13.19
N GLN A 4 -30.64 12.43 12.04
CA GLN A 4 -31.16 12.09 10.72
C GLN A 4 -30.03 12.13 9.68
N ALA A 5 -30.19 11.42 8.58
CA ALA A 5 -29.33 11.49 7.40
C ALA A 5 -30.09 12.26 6.30
N ASP A 6 -29.85 13.57 6.21
CA ASP A 6 -30.54 14.48 5.32
C ASP A 6 -29.68 14.95 4.12
N ASP A 7 -28.41 14.64 4.14
CA ASP A 7 -27.44 15.14 3.14
C ASP A 7 -26.47 14.02 2.77
N ALA A 8 -26.59 13.49 1.56
CA ALA A 8 -25.75 12.42 1.04
C ALA A 8 -24.26 12.84 0.97
N TYR A 9 -23.95 14.10 0.66
CA TYR A 9 -22.57 14.58 0.65
C TYR A 9 -21.96 14.57 2.06
N LYS A 10 -22.68 15.04 3.06
CA LYS A 10 -22.22 15.01 4.45
C LYS A 10 -21.99 13.57 4.92
N MET A 11 -22.90 12.64 4.60
CA MET A 11 -22.72 11.22 4.92
C MET A 11 -21.51 10.63 4.19
N GLY A 12 -21.34 10.93 2.91
CA GLY A 12 -20.18 10.52 2.13
C GLY A 12 -18.86 11.01 2.72
N THR A 13 -18.78 12.27 3.18
CA THR A 13 -17.54 12.77 3.83
C THR A 13 -17.23 12.10 5.17
N GLU A 14 -18.25 11.68 5.95
CA GLU A 14 -18.03 10.83 7.13
C GLU A 14 -17.51 9.45 6.74
N MET A 15 -18.11 8.83 5.72
CA MET A 15 -17.67 7.53 5.21
C MET A 15 -16.23 7.57 4.70
N VAL A 16 -15.85 8.60 3.94
CA VAL A 16 -14.47 8.82 3.51
C VAL A 16 -13.52 8.88 4.72
N ALA A 17 -13.90 9.63 5.77
CA ALA A 17 -13.08 9.74 6.96
C ALA A 17 -12.92 8.40 7.70
N PHE A 18 -13.97 7.58 7.77
CA PHE A 18 -13.89 6.23 8.33
C PHE A 18 -13.02 5.30 7.48
N CYS A 19 -13.20 5.29 6.17
CA CYS A 19 -12.39 4.46 5.24
C CYS A 19 -10.90 4.79 5.34
N ASN A 20 -10.55 6.07 5.41
CA ASN A 20 -9.16 6.51 5.55
C ASN A 20 -8.57 6.26 6.95
N SER A 21 -9.41 5.97 7.93
CA SER A 21 -9.00 5.63 9.30
C SER A 21 -9.09 4.12 9.53
N GLN A 22 -9.80 3.68 10.56
CA GLN A 22 -9.93 2.28 10.95
C GLN A 22 -11.32 1.68 10.65
N GLY A 23 -12.12 2.36 9.79
CA GLY A 23 -13.53 2.06 9.66
C GLY A 23 -14.31 2.54 10.88
N GLY A 24 -15.55 2.09 11.02
CA GLY A 24 -16.36 2.41 12.18
C GLY A 24 -17.86 2.31 11.93
N LEU A 25 -18.61 2.77 12.92
CA LEU A 25 -20.07 2.74 12.91
C LEU A 25 -20.63 4.17 12.80
N LEU A 26 -21.61 4.33 11.93
CA LEU A 26 -22.42 5.55 11.83
C LEU A 26 -23.83 5.18 12.29
N ILE A 27 -24.27 5.77 13.40
CA ILE A 27 -25.56 5.49 14.00
C ILE A 27 -26.51 6.66 13.75
N ILE A 28 -27.66 6.38 13.14
CA ILE A 28 -28.71 7.35 12.79
C ILE A 28 -29.94 7.09 13.65
N GLY A 29 -30.58 8.15 14.13
CA GLY A 29 -31.71 8.10 15.07
C GLY A 29 -31.32 8.42 16.50
N VAL A 30 -30.08 8.90 16.72
CA VAL A 30 -29.55 9.26 18.04
C VAL A 30 -29.04 10.71 18.02
N ASP A 31 -29.40 11.47 19.02
CA ASP A 31 -28.91 12.85 19.22
C ASP A 31 -27.42 12.83 19.58
N ASP A 32 -26.58 13.49 18.78
CA ASP A 32 -25.12 13.50 18.94
C ASP A 32 -24.65 14.31 20.16
N LYS A 33 -25.50 15.19 20.71
CA LYS A 33 -25.14 16.01 21.86
C LYS A 33 -25.55 15.37 23.19
N THR A 34 -26.74 14.80 23.23
CA THR A 34 -27.31 14.25 24.45
C THR A 34 -27.18 12.74 24.57
N GLY A 35 -26.94 12.05 23.44
CA GLY A 35 -26.98 10.59 23.37
C GLY A 35 -28.38 10.01 23.42
N ALA A 36 -29.43 10.85 23.41
CA ALA A 36 -30.81 10.39 23.48
C ALA A 36 -31.21 9.69 22.20
N ILE A 37 -31.84 8.53 22.32
CA ILE A 37 -32.44 7.79 21.23
C ILE A 37 -33.73 8.50 20.82
N ILE A 38 -33.78 8.98 19.57
CA ILE A 38 -34.94 9.67 19.01
C ILE A 38 -35.83 8.68 18.26
N GLY A 39 -35.19 7.67 17.66
CA GLY A 39 -35.82 6.70 16.78
C GLY A 39 -36.09 7.24 15.39
N LEU A 40 -36.43 6.34 14.49
CA LEU A 40 -36.83 6.61 13.11
C LEU A 40 -38.11 5.89 12.78
N THR A 41 -38.99 6.54 12.03
CA THR A 41 -40.19 5.90 11.46
C THR A 41 -39.78 4.94 10.33
N PHE A 42 -40.68 4.06 9.94
CA PHE A 42 -40.42 3.13 8.84
C PHE A 42 -40.07 3.85 7.51
N GLU A 43 -40.75 4.94 7.23
CA GLU A 43 -40.46 5.76 6.03
C GLU A 43 -39.05 6.40 6.09
N GLU A 44 -38.68 6.95 7.26
CA GLU A 44 -37.35 7.52 7.48
C GLU A 44 -36.24 6.46 7.39
N ILE A 45 -36.49 5.22 7.83
CA ILE A 45 -35.56 4.11 7.68
C ILE A 45 -35.30 3.80 6.21
N GLN A 46 -36.36 3.72 5.38
CA GLN A 46 -36.19 3.47 3.94
C GLN A 46 -35.43 4.59 3.25
N GLN A 47 -35.79 5.84 3.52
CA GLN A 47 -35.12 7.01 2.96
C GLN A 47 -33.66 7.09 3.38
N THR A 48 -33.37 6.84 4.66
CA THR A 48 -32.02 6.84 5.20
C THR A 48 -31.15 5.75 4.57
N ASN A 49 -31.65 4.52 4.43
CA ASN A 49 -30.92 3.43 3.78
C ASN A 49 -30.60 3.77 2.32
N ALA A 50 -31.55 4.28 1.56
CA ALA A 50 -31.33 4.69 0.17
C ALA A 50 -30.29 5.82 0.09
N LEU A 51 -30.35 6.81 0.99
CA LEU A 51 -29.40 7.91 1.05
C LEU A 51 -27.99 7.42 1.41
N LEU A 52 -27.84 6.52 2.38
CA LEU A 52 -26.54 5.98 2.79
C LEU A 52 -25.89 5.16 1.66
N VAL A 53 -26.67 4.31 0.96
CA VAL A 53 -26.15 3.53 -0.17
C VAL A 53 -25.73 4.46 -1.30
N ASN A 54 -26.53 5.48 -1.62
CA ASN A 54 -26.18 6.48 -2.62
C ASN A 54 -24.92 7.28 -2.22
N ALA A 55 -24.81 7.66 -0.95
CA ALA A 55 -23.62 8.34 -0.45
C ALA A 55 -22.36 7.48 -0.60
N ALA A 56 -22.43 6.19 -0.33
CA ALA A 56 -21.32 5.25 -0.45
C ALA A 56 -20.88 5.06 -1.91
N SER A 57 -21.81 5.06 -2.86
CA SER A 57 -21.55 4.86 -4.29
C SER A 57 -21.06 6.14 -4.97
N GLU A 58 -21.74 7.26 -4.71
CA GLU A 58 -21.53 8.50 -5.46
C GLU A 58 -20.60 9.50 -4.79
N ASN A 59 -20.61 9.56 -3.47
CA ASN A 59 -19.84 10.57 -2.72
C ASN A 59 -18.54 10.03 -2.09
N VAL A 60 -18.24 8.75 -2.26
CA VAL A 60 -16.97 8.12 -1.85
C VAL A 60 -16.24 7.60 -3.08
N LYS A 61 -14.97 7.95 -3.23
CA LYS A 61 -14.14 7.52 -4.37
C LYS A 61 -12.80 6.95 -3.87
N PRO A 62 -12.45 5.70 -4.22
CA PRO A 62 -13.30 4.72 -4.90
C PRO A 62 -14.58 4.39 -4.09
N ALA A 63 -15.64 3.94 -4.80
CA ALA A 63 -16.90 3.58 -4.17
C ALA A 63 -16.71 2.44 -3.15
N ILE A 64 -17.54 2.43 -2.12
CA ILE A 64 -17.47 1.43 -1.06
C ILE A 64 -18.81 0.69 -0.90
N VAL A 65 -18.73 -0.50 -0.35
CA VAL A 65 -19.90 -1.26 0.10
C VAL A 65 -20.00 -1.09 1.62
N ILE A 66 -21.17 -0.70 2.07
CA ILE A 66 -21.51 -0.58 3.50
C ILE A 66 -22.54 -1.63 3.88
N SER A 67 -22.59 -1.98 5.15
CA SER A 67 -23.69 -2.79 5.73
C SER A 67 -24.55 -1.89 6.61
N THR A 68 -25.87 -1.98 6.47
CA THR A 68 -26.82 -1.26 7.33
C THR A 68 -27.71 -2.26 8.05
N GLU A 69 -27.96 -2.02 9.32
CA GLU A 69 -28.82 -2.81 10.17
C GLU A 69 -29.78 -1.88 10.91
N THR A 70 -31.06 -2.29 11.02
CA THR A 70 -32.05 -1.57 11.85
C THR A 70 -32.13 -2.28 13.18
N VAL A 71 -31.90 -1.55 14.25
CA VAL A 71 -31.91 -2.06 15.63
C VAL A 71 -33.05 -1.36 16.38
N ASP A 72 -33.92 -2.15 17.02
CA ASP A 72 -34.93 -1.64 17.95
C ASP A 72 -34.32 -1.52 19.36
N ILE A 73 -34.45 -0.34 19.94
CA ILE A 73 -34.03 -0.06 21.31
C ILE A 73 -35.21 0.56 22.05
N ASP A 74 -35.83 -0.20 22.93
CA ASP A 74 -36.99 0.20 23.73
C ASP A 74 -38.15 0.76 22.87
N GLY A 75 -38.40 0.15 21.72
CA GLY A 75 -39.47 0.55 20.79
C GLY A 75 -39.07 1.72 19.86
N GLN A 76 -37.80 2.13 19.89
CA GLN A 76 -37.23 3.17 19.02
C GLN A 76 -36.27 2.54 18.03
N ASN A 77 -36.55 2.64 16.73
CA ASN A 77 -35.69 2.10 15.70
C ASN A 77 -34.52 3.04 15.37
N VAL A 78 -33.32 2.52 15.33
CA VAL A 78 -32.11 3.23 14.87
C VAL A 78 -31.44 2.45 13.74
N ILE A 79 -30.74 3.14 12.84
CA ILE A 79 -29.91 2.52 11.80
C ILE A 79 -28.46 2.53 12.25
N VAL A 80 -27.84 1.37 12.20
CA VAL A 80 -26.39 1.18 12.39
C VAL A 80 -25.78 0.88 11.04
N ALA A 81 -25.02 1.82 10.48
CA ALA A 81 -24.26 1.63 9.26
C ALA A 81 -22.79 1.32 9.60
N THR A 82 -22.34 0.15 9.17
CA THR A 82 -20.94 -0.28 9.32
C THR A 82 -20.16 0.13 8.10
N ILE A 83 -19.16 0.99 8.31
CA ILE A 83 -18.25 1.48 7.26
C ILE A 83 -16.93 0.74 7.42
N PRO A 84 -16.47 0.01 6.38
CA PRO A 84 -15.22 -0.73 6.45
C PRO A 84 -14.00 0.20 6.49
N GLN A 85 -12.91 -0.28 7.04
CA GLN A 85 -11.61 0.30 6.79
C GLN A 85 -11.26 0.11 5.30
N GLY A 86 -10.92 1.20 4.63
CA GLY A 86 -10.57 1.17 3.22
C GLY A 86 -9.21 0.49 2.98
N LYS A 87 -9.12 -0.30 1.90
CA LYS A 87 -7.90 -0.97 1.46
C LYS A 87 -7.09 -0.11 0.50
N ASP A 88 -7.76 0.70 -0.33
CA ASP A 88 -7.16 1.51 -1.40
C ASP A 88 -7.05 2.99 -1.01
N LYS A 89 -6.51 3.27 0.19
CA LYS A 89 -6.31 4.64 0.66
C LYS A 89 -5.33 5.41 -0.24
N PRO A 90 -5.57 6.71 -0.48
CA PRO A 90 -6.56 7.57 0.16
C PRO A 90 -7.92 7.57 -0.57
N TYR A 91 -8.99 7.39 0.16
CA TYR A 91 -10.34 7.67 -0.31
C TYR A 91 -10.60 9.17 -0.33
N LYS A 92 -11.40 9.61 -1.32
CA LYS A 92 -11.75 11.02 -1.52
C LYS A 92 -13.26 11.17 -1.58
N ASP A 93 -13.75 12.36 -1.24
CA ASP A 93 -15.13 12.70 -1.57
C ASP A 93 -15.26 13.02 -3.07
N ASN A 94 -16.48 13.26 -3.55
CA ASN A 94 -16.76 13.60 -4.95
C ASN A 94 -16.19 14.97 -5.40
N LYS A 95 -15.64 15.75 -4.46
CA LYS A 95 -14.88 16.99 -4.72
C LYS A 95 -13.37 16.79 -4.68
N GLY A 96 -12.91 15.54 -4.51
CA GLY A 96 -11.48 15.19 -4.43
C GLY A 96 -10.83 15.46 -3.09
N ILE A 97 -11.60 15.79 -2.04
CA ILE A 97 -11.06 16.09 -0.71
C ILE A 97 -10.88 14.79 0.09
N ILE A 98 -9.72 14.67 0.75
CA ILE A 98 -9.38 13.56 1.63
C ILE A 98 -9.73 13.94 3.06
N TRP A 99 -10.54 13.12 3.70
CA TRP A 99 -10.96 13.28 5.09
C TRP A 99 -10.43 12.12 5.92
N VAL A 100 -10.07 12.39 7.18
CA VAL A 100 -9.68 11.39 8.19
C VAL A 100 -10.40 11.66 9.49
N LYS A 101 -10.61 10.62 10.29
CA LYS A 101 -11.16 10.78 11.64
C LYS A 101 -10.11 11.38 12.58
N ASN A 102 -10.57 12.24 13.46
CA ASN A 102 -9.82 12.80 14.57
C ASN A 102 -10.70 12.72 15.83
N GLY A 103 -10.65 11.56 16.49
CA GLY A 103 -11.64 11.20 17.53
C GLY A 103 -13.04 11.06 16.91
N SER A 104 -14.03 11.75 17.49
CA SER A 104 -15.41 11.81 16.99
C SER A 104 -15.54 12.65 15.71
N ASP A 105 -14.68 13.62 15.51
CA ASP A 105 -14.72 14.56 14.39
C ASP A 105 -13.96 14.05 13.17
N LYS A 106 -14.05 14.79 12.08
CA LYS A 106 -13.25 14.59 10.88
C LYS A 106 -12.48 15.85 10.53
N ARG A 107 -11.32 15.67 9.91
CA ARG A 107 -10.52 16.77 9.37
C ARG A 107 -10.04 16.46 7.97
N LYS A 108 -9.72 17.50 7.23
CA LYS A 108 -9.09 17.38 5.91
C LYS A 108 -7.61 17.02 6.05
N VAL A 109 -7.10 16.24 5.11
CA VAL A 109 -5.67 15.98 4.96
C VAL A 109 -5.09 17.04 4.04
N PHE A 110 -4.11 17.80 4.54
CA PHE A 110 -3.39 18.83 3.77
C PHE A 110 -1.90 18.52 3.61
N SER A 111 -1.36 17.66 4.49
CA SER A 111 0.08 17.35 4.52
C SER A 111 0.43 16.29 3.47
N ASN A 112 1.38 16.62 2.57
CA ASN A 112 1.95 15.66 1.64
C ASN A 112 2.65 14.49 2.36
N THR A 113 3.21 14.73 3.54
CA THR A 113 3.83 13.68 4.36
C THR A 113 2.79 12.69 4.86
N GLU A 114 1.66 13.20 5.39
CA GLU A 114 0.56 12.36 5.87
C GLU A 114 -0.04 11.53 4.72
N LEU A 115 -0.23 12.16 3.56
CA LEU A 115 -0.72 11.49 2.35
C LEU A 115 0.22 10.35 1.93
N ARG A 116 1.54 10.61 1.90
CA ARG A 116 2.55 9.61 1.57
C ARG A 116 2.52 8.43 2.55
N VAL A 117 2.47 8.69 3.85
CA VAL A 117 2.38 7.64 4.88
C VAL A 117 1.11 6.79 4.69
N MET A 118 -0.02 7.44 4.38
CA MET A 118 -1.28 6.74 4.12
C MET A 118 -1.17 5.81 2.90
N MET A 119 -0.55 6.26 1.81
CA MET A 119 -0.32 5.46 0.59
C MET A 119 0.67 4.31 0.84
N GLN A 120 1.73 4.55 1.61
CA GLN A 120 2.72 3.53 1.98
C GLN A 120 2.09 2.41 2.82
N ASN A 121 1.28 2.77 3.82
CA ASN A 121 0.63 1.81 4.71
C ASN A 121 -0.39 0.91 4.00
N CYS A 122 -0.86 1.31 2.84
CA CYS A 122 -1.78 0.51 2.02
C CYS A 122 -1.09 -0.25 0.88
N GLY A 123 0.25 -0.20 0.82
CA GLY A 123 1.01 -0.84 -0.25
C GLY A 123 0.87 -0.17 -1.62
N ASN A 124 0.20 0.99 -1.70
CA ASN A 124 0.00 1.73 -2.94
C ASN A 124 1.25 2.51 -3.40
N LEU A 125 2.27 2.55 -2.56
CA LEU A 125 3.62 3.03 -2.91
C LEU A 125 4.60 1.89 -2.64
N ALA A 126 4.83 1.09 -3.64
CA ALA A 126 5.85 0.04 -3.65
C ALA A 126 7.11 0.62 -4.30
N ALA A 127 7.82 1.49 -3.56
CA ALA A 127 9.01 2.19 -4.07
C ALA A 127 10.10 1.24 -4.59
N ASP A 128 10.12 0.00 -4.11
CA ASP A 128 11.00 -1.07 -4.57
C ASP A 128 10.72 -1.51 -6.01
N LYS A 129 9.47 -1.31 -6.50
CA LYS A 129 9.06 -1.62 -7.87
C LYS A 129 9.14 -0.42 -8.83
N ASP A 130 9.41 0.78 -8.31
CA ASP A 130 9.55 1.96 -9.16
C ASP A 130 10.73 1.81 -10.10
N SER A 131 10.52 2.09 -11.39
CA SER A 131 11.57 2.07 -12.40
C SER A 131 12.59 3.15 -12.15
N VAL A 132 13.85 2.84 -12.29
CA VAL A 132 14.97 3.80 -12.19
C VAL A 132 15.37 4.23 -13.57
N GLU A 133 15.03 5.48 -13.93
CA GLU A 133 15.32 6.03 -15.26
C GLU A 133 16.81 5.98 -15.60
N GLY A 134 17.09 5.68 -16.86
CA GLY A 134 18.45 5.63 -17.40
C GLY A 134 19.21 4.35 -17.08
N THR A 135 18.63 3.42 -16.32
CA THR A 135 19.20 2.10 -16.08
C THR A 135 18.87 1.12 -17.21
N SER A 136 19.67 0.08 -17.32
CA SER A 136 19.49 -1.00 -18.28
C SER A 136 20.15 -2.29 -17.77
N TYR A 137 20.03 -3.37 -18.52
CA TYR A 137 20.74 -4.63 -18.23
C TYR A 137 22.27 -4.46 -18.07
N LYS A 138 22.88 -3.47 -18.76
CA LYS A 138 24.33 -3.18 -18.68
C LYS A 138 24.77 -2.69 -17.29
N ASP A 139 23.85 -2.22 -16.50
CA ASP A 139 24.12 -1.72 -15.15
C ASP A 139 24.06 -2.82 -14.09
N ILE A 140 23.81 -4.07 -14.49
CA ILE A 140 23.79 -5.26 -13.64
C ILE A 140 25.20 -5.83 -13.48
N SER A 141 25.55 -6.20 -12.26
CA SER A 141 26.71 -7.04 -11.95
C SER A 141 26.42 -8.49 -12.32
N ILE A 142 27.07 -8.97 -13.37
CA ILE A 142 26.89 -10.37 -13.84
C ILE A 142 27.26 -11.39 -12.76
N SER A 143 28.30 -11.12 -11.96
CA SER A 143 28.71 -11.99 -10.86
C SER A 143 27.62 -12.08 -9.77
N ILE A 144 27.05 -10.93 -9.39
CA ILE A 144 25.96 -10.90 -8.39
C ILE A 144 24.72 -11.57 -8.95
N LEU A 145 24.39 -11.33 -10.22
CA LEU A 145 23.24 -11.94 -10.88
C LEU A 145 23.35 -13.47 -10.91
N ARG A 146 24.53 -14.01 -11.23
CA ARG A 146 24.77 -15.48 -11.20
C ARG A 146 24.49 -16.06 -9.82
N ASN A 147 25.06 -15.48 -8.79
CA ASN A 147 24.86 -15.92 -7.41
C ASN A 147 23.39 -15.84 -7.01
N PHE A 148 22.74 -14.72 -7.31
CA PHE A 148 21.31 -14.50 -7.00
C PHE A 148 20.41 -15.53 -7.68
N LEU A 149 20.61 -15.80 -8.97
CA LEU A 149 19.84 -16.80 -9.69
C LEU A 149 20.09 -18.21 -9.16
N TYR A 150 21.35 -18.56 -8.88
CA TYR A 150 21.71 -19.87 -8.34
C TYR A 150 21.10 -20.10 -6.96
N GLU A 151 21.16 -19.13 -6.05
CA GLU A 151 20.60 -19.25 -4.71
C GLU A 151 19.05 -19.36 -4.75
N ARG A 152 18.43 -18.62 -5.65
CA ARG A 152 16.96 -18.61 -5.80
C ARG A 152 16.41 -19.87 -6.47
N TYR A 153 17.15 -20.45 -7.41
CA TYR A 153 16.76 -21.57 -8.26
C TYR A 153 17.77 -22.71 -8.16
N THR A 154 18.19 -23.03 -6.93
CA THR A 154 19.23 -24.03 -6.67
C THR A 154 18.86 -25.41 -7.21
N ALA A 155 17.61 -25.84 -7.07
CA ALA A 155 17.17 -27.16 -7.51
C ALA A 155 17.29 -27.34 -9.01
N GLU A 156 16.85 -26.35 -9.79
CA GLU A 156 16.88 -26.33 -11.26
C GLU A 156 18.34 -26.26 -11.75
N CYS A 157 19.16 -25.41 -11.16
CA CYS A 157 20.58 -25.30 -11.48
C CYS A 157 21.33 -26.61 -11.25
N VAL A 158 21.13 -27.24 -10.10
CA VAL A 158 21.77 -28.51 -9.75
C VAL A 158 21.30 -29.64 -10.68
N ALA A 159 20.03 -29.70 -10.99
CA ALA A 159 19.49 -30.67 -11.97
C ALA A 159 20.11 -30.51 -13.36
N ALA A 160 20.47 -29.29 -13.75
CA ALA A 160 21.19 -28.99 -15.00
C ALA A 160 22.71 -29.16 -14.91
N GLY A 161 23.24 -29.65 -13.77
CA GLY A 161 24.68 -29.86 -13.55
C GLY A 161 25.48 -28.60 -13.23
N ILE A 162 24.81 -27.48 -12.96
CA ILE A 162 25.46 -26.24 -12.55
C ILE A 162 25.74 -26.30 -11.05
N THR A 163 27.01 -26.36 -10.70
CA THR A 163 27.48 -26.41 -9.31
C THR A 163 28.09 -25.06 -8.89
N ASN A 164 28.22 -24.83 -7.59
CA ASN A 164 28.86 -23.61 -7.05
C ASN A 164 30.29 -23.37 -7.60
N THR A 165 31.02 -24.43 -7.89
CA THR A 165 32.37 -24.35 -8.45
C THR A 165 32.38 -23.87 -9.91
N LEU A 166 31.34 -24.19 -10.69
CA LEU A 166 31.20 -23.82 -12.09
C LEU A 166 30.46 -22.50 -12.31
N LEU A 167 29.77 -22.04 -11.28
CA LEU A 167 28.83 -20.94 -11.38
C LEU A 167 29.42 -19.67 -11.99
N GLN A 168 30.64 -19.28 -11.60
CA GLN A 168 31.26 -18.04 -12.07
C GLN A 168 31.73 -18.11 -13.54
N THR A 169 31.90 -19.30 -14.07
CA THR A 169 32.26 -19.53 -15.48
C THR A 169 31.07 -19.88 -16.37
N THR A 170 29.92 -20.18 -15.77
CA THR A 170 28.68 -20.54 -16.51
C THR A 170 28.08 -19.27 -17.13
N GLU A 171 27.72 -19.34 -18.41
CA GLU A 171 27.02 -18.27 -19.10
C GLU A 171 25.62 -18.04 -18.48
N ILE A 172 25.19 -16.79 -18.42
CA ILE A 172 23.87 -16.42 -17.84
C ILE A 172 22.73 -17.13 -18.56
N ASP A 173 22.76 -17.19 -19.87
CA ASP A 173 21.71 -17.86 -20.65
C ASP A 173 21.61 -19.36 -20.34
N THR A 174 22.73 -20.02 -19.98
CA THR A 174 22.70 -21.41 -19.52
C THR A 174 21.97 -21.55 -18.19
N ILE A 175 22.16 -20.60 -17.27
CA ILE A 175 21.45 -20.58 -15.97
C ILE A 175 19.96 -20.31 -16.22
N VAL A 176 19.63 -19.33 -17.06
CA VAL A 176 18.25 -19.00 -17.39
C VAL A 176 17.53 -20.18 -18.02
N ASN A 177 18.17 -20.86 -19.00
CA ASN A 177 17.61 -22.05 -19.64
C ASN A 177 17.43 -23.23 -18.66
N ALA A 178 18.27 -23.35 -17.63
CA ALA A 178 18.08 -24.34 -16.57
C ALA A 178 16.83 -24.03 -15.71
N ILE A 179 16.49 -22.75 -15.54
CA ILE A 179 15.32 -22.31 -14.81
C ILE A 179 14.05 -22.50 -15.66
N ASP A 180 14.03 -21.93 -16.87
CA ASP A 180 12.97 -22.11 -17.85
C ASP A 180 13.48 -21.77 -19.26
N VAL A 181 13.41 -22.76 -20.16
CA VAL A 181 13.87 -22.64 -21.56
C VAL A 181 13.08 -21.63 -22.39
N ASN A 182 11.90 -21.23 -21.93
CA ASN A 182 11.03 -20.27 -22.64
C ASN A 182 11.34 -18.81 -22.25
N PHE A 183 12.15 -18.58 -21.23
CA PHE A 183 12.44 -17.22 -20.76
C PHE A 183 13.79 -16.71 -21.27
N THR A 184 13.79 -15.44 -21.63
CA THR A 184 15.02 -14.65 -21.71
C THR A 184 15.36 -14.10 -20.34
N ILE A 185 16.62 -13.70 -20.11
CA ILE A 185 17.02 -13.07 -18.86
C ILE A 185 16.17 -11.82 -18.53
N GLY A 186 15.79 -11.03 -19.55
CA GLY A 186 14.91 -9.87 -19.36
C GLY A 186 13.54 -10.26 -18.83
N GLN A 187 12.92 -11.27 -19.44
CA GLN A 187 11.61 -11.77 -18.97
C GLN A 187 11.69 -12.37 -17.57
N LEU A 188 12.75 -13.10 -17.25
CA LEU A 188 12.95 -13.64 -15.91
C LEU A 188 13.06 -12.51 -14.87
N LEU A 189 13.84 -11.46 -15.16
CA LEU A 189 13.97 -10.29 -14.27
C LEU A 189 12.67 -9.52 -14.13
N GLN A 190 11.86 -9.42 -15.19
CA GLN A 190 10.52 -8.81 -15.15
C GLN A 190 9.57 -9.62 -14.26
N ASN A 191 9.53 -10.94 -14.42
CA ASN A 191 8.67 -11.83 -13.63
C ASN A 191 8.96 -11.75 -12.13
N ILE A 192 10.21 -11.51 -11.75
CA ILE A 192 10.60 -11.32 -10.34
C ILE A 192 10.65 -9.84 -9.90
N SER A 193 10.12 -8.93 -10.73
CA SER A 193 9.99 -7.49 -10.45
C SER A 193 11.32 -6.76 -10.24
N LEU A 194 12.42 -7.22 -10.83
CA LEU A 194 13.73 -6.56 -10.79
C LEU A 194 14.01 -5.69 -12.04
N MET A 195 13.16 -5.82 -13.06
CA MET A 195 13.19 -5.03 -14.31
C MET A 195 11.76 -4.71 -14.74
N ASP A 196 11.55 -3.57 -15.39
CA ASP A 196 10.26 -3.19 -15.96
C ASP A 196 10.12 -3.67 -17.43
N GLU A 197 8.93 -3.44 -18.00
CA GLU A 197 8.64 -3.80 -19.40
C GLU A 197 9.49 -3.02 -20.42
N LYS A 198 10.07 -1.89 -20.03
CA LYS A 198 10.95 -1.06 -20.88
C LYS A 198 12.41 -1.49 -20.79
N GLY A 199 12.73 -2.50 -19.97
CA GLY A 199 14.11 -2.95 -19.75
C GLY A 199 14.92 -2.08 -18.79
N GLN A 200 14.25 -1.22 -18.00
CA GLN A 200 14.86 -0.45 -16.93
C GLN A 200 14.82 -1.25 -15.62
N LEU A 201 15.85 -1.12 -14.79
CA LEU A 201 15.84 -1.75 -13.47
C LEU A 201 14.82 -1.08 -12.58
N THR A 202 14.11 -1.87 -11.79
CA THR A 202 13.38 -1.36 -10.65
C THR A 202 14.34 -0.93 -9.55
N LEU A 203 13.88 -0.21 -8.54
CA LEU A 203 14.74 0.15 -7.41
C LEU A 203 15.30 -1.10 -6.71
N SER A 204 14.48 -2.14 -6.53
CA SER A 204 14.95 -3.42 -6.00
C SER A 204 15.99 -4.07 -6.92
N GLY A 205 15.78 -4.05 -8.24
CA GLY A 205 16.74 -4.56 -9.21
C GLY A 205 18.09 -3.82 -9.15
N LEU A 206 18.05 -2.48 -9.06
CA LEU A 206 19.26 -1.67 -8.92
C LEU A 206 19.98 -1.95 -7.60
N LEU A 207 19.26 -2.03 -6.48
CA LEU A 207 19.88 -2.24 -5.16
C LEU A 207 20.47 -3.65 -4.99
N LEU A 208 19.83 -4.67 -5.57
CA LEU A 208 20.28 -6.06 -5.45
C LEU A 208 21.36 -6.44 -6.46
N LEU A 209 21.26 -5.93 -7.69
CA LEU A 209 22.08 -6.39 -8.82
C LEU A 209 22.96 -5.31 -9.43
N GLY A 210 22.77 -4.04 -9.08
CA GLY A 210 23.42 -2.93 -9.75
C GLY A 210 24.93 -2.82 -9.47
N ASN A 211 25.70 -2.47 -10.50
CA ASN A 211 27.16 -2.19 -10.40
C ASN A 211 27.46 -0.86 -9.73
N SER A 212 26.61 0.14 -9.89
CA SER A 212 26.85 1.51 -9.48
C SER A 212 25.59 2.20 -8.99
N ILE A 213 25.10 1.77 -7.82
CA ILE A 213 23.85 2.24 -7.23
C ILE A 213 23.84 3.77 -7.06
N GLN A 214 24.94 4.32 -6.54
CA GLN A 214 25.08 5.74 -6.22
C GLN A 214 25.05 6.65 -7.45
N ARG A 215 25.33 6.13 -8.64
CA ARG A 215 25.22 6.88 -9.90
C ARG A 215 23.77 7.31 -10.16
N TYR A 216 22.82 6.43 -9.84
CA TYR A 216 21.39 6.62 -10.07
C TYR A 216 20.66 7.12 -8.82
N ARG A 217 21.14 6.71 -7.65
CA ARG A 217 20.54 7.02 -6.34
C ARG A 217 21.64 7.35 -5.33
N PRO A 218 22.18 8.59 -5.34
CA PRO A 218 23.32 8.99 -4.48
C PRO A 218 23.02 8.88 -2.97
N VAL A 219 21.73 8.90 -2.58
CA VAL A 219 21.32 8.83 -1.17
C VAL A 219 21.38 7.42 -0.58
N PHE A 220 21.45 6.37 -1.42
CA PHE A 220 21.54 4.99 -0.96
C PHE A 220 22.99 4.62 -0.65
N THR A 221 23.48 5.07 0.51
CA THR A 221 24.80 4.79 1.03
C THR A 221 24.71 4.15 2.41
N VAL A 222 25.59 3.21 2.67
CA VAL A 222 25.80 2.66 4.02
C VAL A 222 26.99 3.38 4.63
N LYS A 223 26.78 4.08 5.75
CA LYS A 223 27.86 4.71 6.52
C LYS A 223 28.22 3.79 7.68
N CYS A 224 29.42 3.23 7.64
CA CYS A 224 29.94 2.40 8.71
C CYS A 224 30.96 3.20 9.50
N VAL A 225 30.85 3.16 10.84
CA VAL A 225 31.79 3.78 11.76
C VAL A 225 32.30 2.71 12.70
N SER A 226 33.61 2.55 12.79
CA SER A 226 34.25 1.66 13.75
C SER A 226 34.81 2.48 14.90
N PHE A 227 34.47 2.09 16.12
CA PHE A 227 34.99 2.70 17.35
C PHE A 227 36.08 1.82 17.94
N VAL A 228 37.14 2.42 18.45
CA VAL A 228 38.19 1.73 19.21
C VAL A 228 37.72 1.53 20.65
N GLY A 229 37.54 0.28 21.05
CA GLY A 229 37.06 -0.12 22.40
C GLY A 229 35.56 -0.41 22.46
N ASN A 230 35.03 -0.51 23.67
CA ASN A 230 33.67 -0.97 23.96
C ASN A 230 32.68 0.16 24.28
N SER A 231 33.04 1.41 24.02
CA SER A 231 32.22 2.59 24.34
C SER A 231 32.18 3.58 23.18
N MET A 232 30.99 4.11 22.90
CA MET A 232 30.80 5.21 21.95
C MET A 232 31.33 6.57 22.48
N ALA A 233 31.78 6.63 23.71
CA ALA A 233 32.30 7.85 24.33
C ALA A 233 33.78 8.16 23.99
N THR A 234 34.43 7.29 23.19
CA THR A 234 35.80 7.54 22.72
C THR A 234 35.78 8.51 21.53
N SER A 235 36.66 9.49 21.55
CA SER A 235 36.82 10.44 20.43
C SER A 235 37.56 9.87 19.23
N GLU A 236 38.04 8.64 19.31
CA GLU A 236 38.75 7.94 18.25
C GLU A 236 37.81 7.02 17.47
N PHE A 237 37.61 7.32 16.19
CA PHE A 237 36.84 6.50 15.24
C PHE A 237 37.58 6.41 13.90
N ARG A 238 37.33 5.34 13.17
CA ARG A 238 37.87 5.09 11.81
C ARG A 238 36.75 4.96 10.81
#